data_965309d3594ea2046a104231587409e6
#
_entry.id   965309d3594ea2046a104231587409e6
#
_cell.length_a   1.000
_cell.length_b   1.000
_cell.length_c   1.000
_cell.angle_alpha   90.00
_cell.angle_beta   90.00
_cell.angle_gamma   90.00
#
_symmetry.space_group_name_H-M   'P 1'
#
loop_
_entity.id
_entity.type
_entity.pdbx_description
1 polymer ?
#
loop_
_entity_poly.entity_id
_entity_poly.type
_entity_poly.pdbx_seq_one_letter_code
_entity_poly.pdbx_strand_id
1 'polypeptide(L)'
;RGMSSAASDVYKRQSYNNLLDFDAALAIVMEFDEPTAVIVKHNNPCGVASSTNLLDAFNSAMSTDPQSAFGGIISFNREVDASLAEEIISSFKEGIIAPSYSKEALEIFSSKENLRIMGTGNLESYHRSPSLRSLDGGWLLQEADEVCISISDCKVVSKRKPTNEELEGLEFGWKVVKHVKSNAILFADRKRTVGIGAGQMSRIDSVKIATFKSIPDSKGTVMASDAFFPFRDGIDEAAKVGITAVIQPGGSVRDQEVIDAANEHNICLLYTSPSPRDGLL
;
A
#
# COMPACT_ATOMS: atom_id res chain seq x y z
N ARG A 1 -33.90 11.63 3.34
CA ARG A 1 -34.13 11.13 4.72
C ARG A 1 -32.83 10.53 5.19
N GLY A 2 -32.17 11.20 6.12
CA GLY A 2 -31.02 10.62 6.80
C GLY A 2 -31.45 9.36 7.55
N MET A 3 -30.86 8.23 7.22
CA MET A 3 -31.05 7.01 7.98
C MET A 3 -30.27 7.11 9.28
N SER A 4 -30.93 6.74 10.40
CA SER A 4 -30.28 6.65 11.70
C SER A 4 -29.04 5.78 11.61
N SER A 5 -27.92 6.27 12.11
CA SER A 5 -26.65 5.55 12.13
C SER A 5 -26.75 4.16 12.75
N ALA A 6 -27.56 3.99 13.79
CA ALA A 6 -27.72 2.71 14.48
C ALA A 6 -28.42 1.62 13.63
N ALA A 7 -29.42 1.99 12.81
CA ALA A 7 -30.11 1.02 11.96
C ALA A 7 -29.30 0.66 10.70
N SER A 8 -28.41 1.56 10.24
CA SER A 8 -27.49 1.25 9.15
C SER A 8 -26.37 0.31 9.59
N ASP A 9 -26.06 0.26 10.89
CA ASP A 9 -24.93 -0.49 11.42
C ASP A 9 -25.08 -2.00 11.34
N VAL A 10 -26.31 -2.56 11.38
CA VAL A 10 -26.51 -4.01 11.37
C VAL A 10 -26.62 -4.60 9.96
N TYR A 11 -27.19 -3.86 8.98
CA TYR A 11 -27.46 -4.40 7.65
C TYR A 11 -26.86 -3.64 6.47
N LYS A 12 -26.49 -2.35 6.64
CA LYS A 12 -26.07 -1.48 5.53
C LYS A 12 -24.70 -0.85 5.72
N ARG A 13 -24.18 -0.77 6.93
CA ARG A 13 -22.82 -0.30 7.25
C ARG A 13 -21.77 -1.09 6.51
N GLN A 14 -22.02 -2.36 6.33
CA GLN A 14 -21.12 -3.28 5.63
C GLN A 14 -20.99 -2.93 4.14
N SER A 15 -21.99 -2.35 3.48
CA SER A 15 -21.89 -2.07 2.05
C SER A 15 -21.07 -0.82 1.75
N TYR A 16 -21.20 0.27 2.51
CA TYR A 16 -20.45 1.51 2.22
C TYR A 16 -18.95 1.37 2.54
N ASN A 17 -18.60 1.05 3.76
CA ASN A 17 -17.19 0.94 4.17
C ASN A 17 -16.47 -0.21 3.45
N ASN A 18 -17.15 -1.35 3.25
CA ASN A 18 -16.54 -2.45 2.52
C ASN A 18 -16.32 -2.12 1.06
N LEU A 19 -17.24 -1.39 0.40
CA LEU A 19 -17.04 -0.94 -0.98
C LEU A 19 -15.88 0.02 -1.12
N LEU A 20 -15.66 0.92 -0.15
CA LEU A 20 -14.48 1.77 -0.11
C LEU A 20 -13.18 0.95 0.06
N ASP A 21 -13.21 -0.08 0.92
CA ASP A 21 -12.05 -0.96 1.13
C ASP A 21 -11.80 -1.86 -0.10
N PHE A 22 -12.86 -2.33 -0.79
CA PHE A 22 -12.74 -3.05 -2.06
C PHE A 22 -12.11 -2.17 -3.15
N ASP A 23 -12.58 -0.93 -3.29
CA ASP A 23 -12.04 0.03 -4.26
C ASP A 23 -10.56 0.33 -3.99
N ALA A 24 -10.20 0.58 -2.72
CA ALA A 24 -8.83 0.80 -2.31
C ALA A 24 -7.94 -0.44 -2.57
N ALA A 25 -8.42 -1.64 -2.27
CA ALA A 25 -7.67 -2.87 -2.50
C ALA A 25 -7.48 -3.16 -3.99
N LEU A 26 -8.53 -2.94 -4.79
CA LEU A 26 -8.46 -3.09 -6.25
C LEU A 26 -7.49 -2.08 -6.85
N ALA A 27 -7.53 -0.82 -6.42
CA ALA A 27 -6.63 0.21 -6.88
C ALA A 27 -5.15 -0.16 -6.68
N ILE A 28 -4.81 -0.79 -5.55
CA ILE A 28 -3.44 -1.21 -5.25
C ILE A 28 -3.03 -2.43 -6.09
N VAL A 29 -3.90 -3.45 -6.18
CA VAL A 29 -3.52 -4.69 -6.89
C VAL A 29 -3.30 -4.47 -8.39
N MET A 30 -3.95 -3.47 -8.97
CA MET A 30 -3.81 -3.09 -10.38
C MET A 30 -2.46 -2.42 -10.71
N GLU A 31 -1.65 -2.04 -9.73
CA GLU A 31 -0.29 -1.53 -9.98
C GLU A 31 0.69 -2.63 -10.39
N PHE A 32 0.30 -3.91 -10.34
CA PHE A 32 1.19 -5.05 -10.47
C PHE A 32 0.76 -5.99 -11.59
N ASP A 33 1.75 -6.39 -12.41
CA ASP A 33 1.56 -7.39 -13.47
C ASP A 33 1.79 -8.82 -12.96
N GLU A 34 2.63 -9.02 -11.95
CA GLU A 34 2.86 -10.34 -11.33
C GLU A 34 1.65 -10.75 -10.47
N PRO A 35 1.46 -12.07 -10.20
CA PRO A 35 0.43 -12.51 -9.26
C PRO A 35 0.61 -11.82 -7.90
N THR A 36 -0.38 -11.02 -7.51
CA THR A 36 -0.30 -10.12 -6.35
C THR A 36 -1.51 -10.26 -5.46
N ALA A 37 -1.27 -10.23 -4.16
CA ALA A 37 -2.26 -10.16 -3.11
C ALA A 37 -2.14 -8.85 -2.33
N VAL A 38 -3.29 -8.21 -2.09
CA VAL A 38 -3.41 -6.97 -1.31
C VAL A 38 -4.42 -7.19 -0.20
N ILE A 39 -4.09 -6.77 0.99
CA ILE A 39 -5.00 -6.79 2.14
C ILE A 39 -5.20 -5.36 2.61
N VAL A 40 -6.44 -4.92 2.65
CA VAL A 40 -6.82 -3.55 3.03
C VAL A 40 -7.73 -3.58 4.26
N LYS A 41 -7.54 -2.59 5.12
CA LYS A 41 -8.44 -2.29 6.23
C LYS A 41 -8.52 -0.79 6.44
N HIS A 42 -9.75 -0.26 6.48
CA HIS A 42 -9.99 1.19 6.63
C HIS A 42 -9.26 2.04 5.58
N ASN A 43 -9.35 1.60 4.31
CA ASN A 43 -8.75 2.22 3.13
C ASN A 43 -7.20 2.32 3.16
N ASN A 44 -6.53 1.53 4.00
CA ASN A 44 -5.07 1.44 4.00
C ASN A 44 -4.63 0.00 3.81
N PRO A 45 -3.53 -0.25 3.08
CA PRO A 45 -2.99 -1.59 3.00
C PRO A 45 -2.43 -2.03 4.37
N CYS A 46 -2.73 -3.27 4.74
CA CYS A 46 -2.11 -3.97 5.86
C CYS A 46 -0.95 -4.84 5.39
N GLY A 47 -0.99 -5.24 4.12
CA GLY A 47 0.03 -6.02 3.48
C GLY A 47 -0.22 -6.11 1.98
N VAL A 48 0.87 -6.04 1.21
CA VAL A 48 0.89 -6.22 -0.24
C VAL A 48 2.07 -7.11 -0.58
N ALA A 49 1.86 -8.12 -1.41
CA ALA A 49 2.96 -8.94 -1.90
C ALA A 49 2.67 -9.51 -3.29
N SER A 50 3.74 -9.63 -4.07
CA SER A 50 3.76 -10.31 -5.37
C SER A 50 4.60 -11.57 -5.28
N SER A 51 4.21 -12.63 -6.01
CA SER A 51 4.96 -13.87 -6.07
C SER A 51 4.75 -14.58 -7.40
N THR A 52 5.30 -15.78 -7.56
CA THR A 52 5.07 -16.62 -8.73
C THR A 52 3.66 -17.24 -8.77
N ASN A 53 2.98 -17.27 -7.62
CA ASN A 53 1.60 -17.73 -7.47
C ASN A 53 0.86 -16.92 -6.40
N LEU A 54 -0.48 -16.96 -6.42
CA LEU A 54 -1.30 -16.17 -5.50
C LEU A 54 -1.26 -16.66 -4.05
N LEU A 55 -1.08 -17.94 -3.81
CA LEU A 55 -1.03 -18.50 -2.45
C LEU A 55 0.18 -17.96 -1.69
N ASP A 56 1.35 -17.99 -2.33
CA ASP A 56 2.58 -17.43 -1.75
C ASP A 56 2.49 -15.90 -1.59
N ALA A 57 1.89 -15.20 -2.57
CA ALA A 57 1.64 -13.78 -2.48
C ALA A 57 0.72 -13.44 -1.30
N PHE A 58 -0.37 -14.19 -1.11
CA PHE A 58 -1.30 -14.01 -0.01
C PHE A 58 -0.62 -14.23 1.36
N ASN A 59 0.11 -15.33 1.53
CA ASN A 59 0.83 -15.63 2.76
C ASN A 59 1.87 -14.55 3.09
N SER A 60 2.60 -14.07 2.09
CA SER A 60 3.57 -12.99 2.23
C SER A 60 2.90 -11.67 2.61
N ALA A 61 1.78 -11.31 1.98
CA ALA A 61 1.01 -10.11 2.32
C ALA A 61 0.46 -10.19 3.76
N MET A 62 -0.08 -11.35 4.16
CA MET A 62 -0.56 -11.60 5.52
C MET A 62 0.54 -11.42 6.58
N SER A 63 1.78 -11.76 6.26
CA SER A 63 2.90 -11.68 7.19
C SER A 63 3.35 -10.24 7.52
N THR A 64 2.96 -9.24 6.72
CA THR A 64 3.31 -7.83 6.95
C THR A 64 2.74 -7.29 8.26
N ASP A 65 1.44 -7.47 8.48
CA ASP A 65 0.74 -7.07 9.72
C ASP A 65 -0.43 -8.04 9.97
N PRO A 66 -0.15 -9.24 10.51
CA PRO A 66 -1.18 -10.27 10.72
C PRO A 66 -2.34 -9.82 11.60
N GLN A 67 -2.05 -8.95 12.57
CA GLN A 67 -3.06 -8.42 13.48
C GLN A 67 -4.06 -7.50 12.75
N SER A 68 -3.57 -6.57 11.94
CA SER A 68 -4.44 -5.66 11.18
C SER A 68 -5.14 -6.38 10.02
N ALA A 69 -4.50 -7.38 9.41
CA ALA A 69 -5.06 -8.18 8.32
C ALA A 69 -6.27 -9.03 8.71
N PHE A 70 -6.46 -9.28 10.00
CA PHE A 70 -7.66 -9.95 10.51
C PHE A 70 -8.90 -9.08 10.23
N GLY A 71 -9.90 -9.67 9.56
CA GLY A 71 -11.12 -8.95 9.17
C GLY A 71 -10.91 -7.91 8.05
N GLY A 72 -9.81 -7.99 7.30
CA GLY A 72 -9.56 -7.13 6.15
C GLY A 72 -10.29 -7.58 4.89
N ILE A 73 -10.28 -6.71 3.89
CA ILE A 73 -10.67 -6.99 2.50
C ILE A 73 -9.44 -7.40 1.71
N ILE A 74 -9.57 -8.44 0.89
CA ILE A 74 -8.48 -8.97 0.08
C ILE A 74 -8.75 -8.73 -1.39
N SER A 75 -7.74 -8.30 -2.13
CA SER A 75 -7.77 -8.20 -3.59
C SER A 75 -6.68 -9.04 -4.24
N PHE A 76 -7.02 -9.65 -5.38
CA PHE A 76 -6.11 -10.41 -6.23
C PHE A 76 -6.22 -9.94 -7.68
N ASN A 77 -5.13 -10.04 -8.44
CA ASN A 77 -5.12 -9.71 -9.88
C ASN A 77 -5.17 -10.94 -10.80
N ARG A 78 -5.41 -12.14 -10.26
CA ARG A 78 -5.59 -13.39 -10.98
C ARG A 78 -6.77 -14.18 -10.40
N GLU A 79 -7.14 -15.25 -11.10
CA GLU A 79 -8.17 -16.19 -10.63
C GLU A 79 -7.80 -16.82 -9.27
N VAL A 80 -8.79 -16.88 -8.38
CA VAL A 80 -8.69 -17.55 -7.08
C VAL A 80 -9.06 -19.02 -7.26
N ASP A 81 -8.12 -19.92 -6.97
CA ASP A 81 -8.31 -21.37 -7.01
C ASP A 81 -8.73 -21.96 -5.66
N ALA A 82 -8.96 -23.28 -5.62
CA ALA A 82 -9.37 -23.99 -4.43
C ALA A 82 -8.34 -23.90 -3.30
N SER A 83 -7.04 -24.03 -3.61
CA SER A 83 -5.99 -24.05 -2.60
C SER A 83 -5.88 -22.71 -1.88
N LEU A 84 -5.96 -21.61 -2.63
CA LEU A 84 -6.00 -20.27 -2.07
C LEU A 84 -7.28 -20.01 -1.29
N ALA A 85 -8.43 -20.54 -1.76
CA ALA A 85 -9.71 -20.39 -1.05
C ALA A 85 -9.68 -21.08 0.33
N GLU A 86 -9.10 -22.28 0.45
CA GLU A 86 -8.91 -22.97 1.72
C GLU A 86 -8.08 -22.16 2.70
N GLU A 87 -6.98 -21.55 2.23
CA GLU A 87 -6.12 -20.71 3.06
C GLU A 87 -6.84 -19.44 3.52
N ILE A 88 -7.58 -18.78 2.63
CA ILE A 88 -8.32 -17.57 2.96
C ILE A 88 -9.35 -17.81 4.05
N ILE A 89 -10.11 -18.92 3.99
CA ILE A 89 -11.15 -19.23 4.99
C ILE A 89 -10.60 -19.69 6.32
N SER A 90 -9.30 -19.99 6.42
CA SER A 90 -8.64 -20.40 7.67
C SER A 90 -8.72 -19.33 8.76
N SER A 91 -8.87 -18.06 8.37
CA SER A 91 -9.06 -16.92 9.27
C SER A 91 -10.21 -16.02 8.80
N PHE A 92 -10.75 -15.21 9.72
CA PHE A 92 -11.85 -14.31 9.39
C PHE A 92 -11.41 -13.22 8.42
N LYS A 93 -12.17 -13.06 7.32
CA LYS A 93 -12.07 -12.00 6.33
C LYS A 93 -13.47 -11.45 6.05
N GLU A 94 -13.57 -10.15 5.77
CA GLU A 94 -14.86 -9.53 5.45
C GLU A 94 -15.22 -9.66 3.97
N GLY A 95 -14.24 -9.68 3.08
CA GLY A 95 -14.53 -9.83 1.66
C GLY A 95 -13.29 -10.07 0.80
N ILE A 96 -13.55 -10.49 -0.42
CA ILE A 96 -12.55 -10.82 -1.44
C ILE A 96 -13.00 -10.21 -2.77
N ILE A 97 -12.05 -9.64 -3.50
CA ILE A 97 -12.25 -9.18 -4.87
C ILE A 97 -11.16 -9.74 -5.79
N ALA A 98 -11.57 -10.33 -6.89
CA ALA A 98 -10.66 -10.91 -7.89
C ALA A 98 -11.29 -10.89 -9.29
N PRO A 99 -10.50 -11.08 -10.36
CA PRO A 99 -11.04 -11.19 -11.73
C PRO A 99 -12.04 -12.34 -11.88
N SER A 100 -11.71 -13.49 -11.33
CA SER A 100 -12.54 -14.71 -11.37
C SER A 100 -12.21 -15.65 -10.22
N TYR A 101 -13.05 -16.67 -10.08
CA TYR A 101 -12.94 -17.70 -9.06
C TYR A 101 -13.19 -19.06 -9.73
N SER A 102 -12.41 -20.07 -9.38
CA SER A 102 -12.72 -21.42 -9.82
C SER A 102 -14.04 -21.89 -9.17
N LYS A 103 -14.67 -22.89 -9.77
CA LYS A 103 -15.91 -23.46 -9.25
C LYS A 103 -15.71 -24.03 -7.83
N GLU A 104 -14.61 -24.72 -7.63
CA GLU A 104 -14.21 -25.32 -6.37
C GLU A 104 -13.97 -24.24 -5.30
N ALA A 105 -13.34 -23.13 -5.66
CA ALA A 105 -13.14 -22.00 -4.75
C ALA A 105 -14.48 -21.40 -4.27
N LEU A 106 -15.45 -21.24 -5.18
CA LEU A 106 -16.80 -20.77 -4.82
C LEU A 106 -17.55 -21.77 -3.91
N GLU A 107 -17.38 -23.07 -4.14
CA GLU A 107 -17.93 -24.10 -3.27
C GLU A 107 -17.34 -24.03 -1.85
N ILE A 108 -16.02 -23.83 -1.72
CA ILE A 108 -15.34 -23.63 -0.43
C ILE A 108 -15.87 -22.38 0.28
N PHE A 109 -15.95 -21.26 -0.43
CA PHE A 109 -16.42 -19.98 0.11
C PHE A 109 -17.89 -20.02 0.55
N SER A 110 -18.73 -20.87 -0.06
CA SER A 110 -20.14 -21.03 0.32
C SER A 110 -20.33 -21.46 1.77
N SER A 111 -19.29 -22.06 2.40
CA SER A 111 -19.27 -22.40 3.82
C SER A 111 -19.22 -21.18 4.76
N LYS A 112 -18.94 -19.99 4.24
CA LYS A 112 -18.80 -18.74 5.01
C LYS A 112 -19.87 -17.73 4.61
N GLU A 113 -21.06 -17.82 5.20
CA GLU A 113 -22.25 -17.02 4.86
C GLU A 113 -22.02 -15.47 4.87
N ASN A 114 -21.10 -15.00 5.70
CA ASN A 114 -20.81 -13.57 5.86
C ASN A 114 -19.65 -13.06 4.97
N LEU A 115 -18.96 -13.95 4.24
CA LEU A 115 -17.87 -13.56 3.34
C LEU A 115 -18.45 -12.97 2.06
N ARG A 116 -18.04 -11.76 1.73
CA ARG A 116 -18.45 -11.08 0.49
C ARG A 116 -17.46 -11.39 -0.62
N ILE A 117 -17.98 -11.82 -1.76
CA ILE A 117 -17.17 -12.19 -2.92
C ILE A 117 -17.57 -11.29 -4.08
N MET A 118 -16.59 -10.58 -4.64
CA MET A 118 -16.80 -9.70 -5.79
C MET A 118 -15.91 -10.14 -6.96
N GLY A 119 -16.52 -10.28 -8.14
CA GLY A 119 -15.81 -10.52 -9.40
C GLY A 119 -15.70 -9.24 -10.21
N THR A 120 -14.49 -8.88 -10.66
CA THR A 120 -14.28 -7.71 -11.53
C THR A 120 -14.37 -8.04 -13.01
N GLY A 121 -14.23 -9.31 -13.37
CA GLY A 121 -13.98 -9.68 -14.78
C GLY A 121 -12.57 -9.27 -15.20
N ASN A 122 -12.41 -8.93 -16.50
CA ASN A 122 -11.11 -8.54 -17.05
C ASN A 122 -10.65 -7.18 -16.50
N LEU A 123 -9.52 -7.16 -15.79
CA LEU A 123 -8.92 -5.95 -15.24
C LEU A 123 -8.30 -5.02 -16.30
N GLU A 124 -7.91 -5.54 -17.47
CA GLU A 124 -7.33 -4.71 -18.55
C GLU A 124 -8.29 -3.65 -19.08
N SER A 125 -9.59 -3.88 -18.95
CA SER A 125 -10.63 -2.92 -19.35
C SER A 125 -11.03 -1.93 -18.24
N TYR A 126 -10.42 -2.04 -17.07
CA TYR A 126 -10.75 -1.18 -15.94
C TYR A 126 -10.02 0.15 -16.04
N HIS A 127 -10.77 1.24 -16.08
CA HIS A 127 -10.25 2.61 -16.00
C HIS A 127 -10.68 3.22 -14.71
N ARG A 128 -9.76 3.86 -14.00
CA ARG A 128 -10.09 4.58 -12.77
C ARG A 128 -10.95 5.80 -13.07
N SER A 129 -12.06 5.91 -12.37
CA SER A 129 -12.89 7.11 -12.44
C SER A 129 -12.25 8.26 -11.67
N PRO A 130 -12.51 9.53 -12.08
CA PRO A 130 -12.13 10.67 -11.28
C PRO A 130 -12.69 10.59 -9.86
N SER A 131 -11.92 11.05 -8.88
CA SER A 131 -12.36 11.09 -7.49
C SER A 131 -13.27 12.30 -7.25
N LEU A 132 -14.46 12.08 -6.70
CA LEU A 132 -15.42 13.12 -6.34
C LEU A 132 -15.57 13.16 -4.83
N ARG A 133 -15.33 14.32 -4.22
CA ARG A 133 -15.48 14.54 -2.79
C ARG A 133 -16.44 15.69 -2.50
N SER A 134 -17.44 15.44 -1.66
CA SER A 134 -18.35 16.48 -1.19
C SER A 134 -17.66 17.37 -0.16
N LEU A 135 -17.91 18.68 -0.28
CA LEU A 135 -17.59 19.70 0.72
C LEU A 135 -18.87 20.45 1.09
N ASP A 136 -18.84 21.18 2.20
CA ASP A 136 -19.89 22.16 2.47
C ASP A 136 -19.89 23.23 1.38
N GLY A 137 -20.97 23.28 0.61
CA GLY A 137 -21.14 24.25 -0.48
C GLY A 137 -20.60 23.86 -1.85
N GLY A 138 -20.09 22.61 -2.03
CA GLY A 138 -19.58 22.20 -3.34
C GLY A 138 -19.01 20.79 -3.41
N TRP A 139 -18.28 20.55 -4.50
CA TRP A 139 -17.64 19.29 -4.80
C TRP A 139 -16.20 19.53 -5.24
N LEU A 140 -15.29 18.67 -4.81
CA LEU A 140 -13.95 18.54 -5.40
C LEU A 140 -13.96 17.38 -6.39
N LEU A 141 -13.51 17.65 -7.61
CA LEU A 141 -13.26 16.65 -8.64
C LEU A 141 -11.76 16.60 -8.91
N GLN A 142 -11.19 15.41 -8.86
CA GLN A 142 -9.78 15.17 -9.15
C GLN A 142 -9.66 14.00 -10.09
N GLU A 143 -8.85 14.13 -11.13
CA GLU A 143 -8.50 13.01 -12.00
C GLU A 143 -7.80 11.90 -11.20
N ALA A 144 -7.93 10.66 -11.67
CA ALA A 144 -7.25 9.55 -11.05
C ALA A 144 -5.72 9.73 -11.19
N ASP A 145 -4.99 9.36 -10.13
CA ASP A 145 -3.52 9.34 -10.16
C ASP A 145 -3.04 8.06 -10.87
N GLU A 146 -2.92 8.16 -12.19
CA GLU A 146 -2.43 7.08 -13.06
C GLU A 146 -0.93 7.22 -13.39
N VAL A 147 -0.29 8.27 -12.88
CA VAL A 147 1.13 8.50 -13.15
C VAL A 147 1.98 7.47 -12.41
N CYS A 148 2.68 6.65 -13.18
CA CYS A 148 3.71 5.74 -12.68
C CYS A 148 5.08 6.32 -13.03
N ILE A 149 5.81 6.82 -12.03
CA ILE A 149 7.19 7.29 -12.22
C ILE A 149 8.08 6.05 -12.27
N SER A 150 8.87 5.92 -13.34
CA SER A 150 9.90 4.88 -13.40
C SER A 150 11.04 5.20 -12.43
N ILE A 151 11.47 4.20 -11.67
CA ILE A 151 12.65 4.36 -10.79
C ILE A 151 13.91 4.76 -11.57
N SER A 152 14.01 4.39 -12.86
CA SER A 152 15.12 4.83 -13.72
C SER A 152 15.16 6.34 -13.96
N ASP A 153 14.02 7.02 -13.83
CA ASP A 153 13.92 8.47 -14.02
C ASP A 153 14.19 9.25 -12.73
N CYS A 154 14.31 8.54 -11.60
CA CYS A 154 14.59 9.13 -10.31
C CYS A 154 16.07 9.52 -10.17
N LYS A 155 16.31 10.65 -9.51
CA LYS A 155 17.67 11.14 -9.28
C LYS A 155 18.25 10.58 -7.99
N VAL A 156 19.38 9.87 -8.08
CA VAL A 156 20.18 9.53 -6.90
C VAL A 156 20.89 10.80 -6.40
N VAL A 157 20.57 11.23 -5.17
CA VAL A 157 21.10 12.45 -4.55
C VAL A 157 22.14 12.18 -3.46
N SER A 158 22.21 10.95 -2.93
CA SER A 158 23.24 10.51 -2.00
C SER A 158 24.53 10.08 -2.72
N LYS A 159 25.63 9.95 -1.94
CA LYS A 159 26.91 9.44 -2.44
C LYS A 159 26.83 7.96 -2.84
N ARG A 160 26.13 7.15 -2.03
CA ARG A 160 25.90 5.72 -2.30
C ARG A 160 24.85 5.55 -3.39
N LYS A 161 25.12 4.66 -4.32
CA LYS A 161 24.16 4.27 -5.36
C LYS A 161 23.37 3.03 -4.90
N PRO A 162 22.15 2.84 -5.39
CA PRO A 162 21.35 1.67 -5.04
C PRO A 162 21.90 0.41 -5.73
N THR A 163 21.66 -0.74 -5.11
CA THR A 163 21.79 -2.04 -5.76
C THR A 163 20.57 -2.35 -6.62
N ASN A 164 20.63 -3.36 -7.48
CA ASN A 164 19.47 -3.79 -8.27
C ASN A 164 18.32 -4.26 -7.37
N GLU A 165 18.63 -4.95 -6.28
CA GLU A 165 17.61 -5.40 -5.31
C GLU A 165 16.91 -4.25 -4.62
N GLU A 166 17.66 -3.21 -4.26
CA GLU A 166 17.10 -1.99 -3.70
C GLU A 166 16.22 -1.24 -4.71
N LEU A 167 16.62 -1.18 -5.99
CA LEU A 167 15.79 -0.57 -7.04
C LEU A 167 14.45 -1.30 -7.19
N GLU A 168 14.45 -2.64 -7.21
CA GLU A 168 13.21 -3.44 -7.25
C GLU A 168 12.34 -3.16 -6.02
N GLY A 169 12.92 -3.12 -4.82
CA GLY A 169 12.20 -2.81 -3.59
C GLY A 169 11.64 -1.38 -3.55
N LEU A 170 12.42 -0.40 -4.05
CA LEU A 170 11.97 1.00 -4.14
C LEU A 170 10.82 1.14 -5.14
N GLU A 171 10.86 0.45 -6.28
CA GLU A 171 9.77 0.45 -7.25
C GLU A 171 8.50 -0.16 -6.64
N PHE A 172 8.63 -1.31 -5.98
CA PHE A 172 7.52 -1.95 -5.29
C PHE A 172 6.93 -1.02 -4.21
N GLY A 173 7.78 -0.47 -3.37
CA GLY A 173 7.37 0.46 -2.31
C GLY A 173 6.71 1.73 -2.84
N TRP A 174 7.21 2.27 -3.96
CA TRP A 174 6.67 3.46 -4.59
C TRP A 174 5.26 3.24 -5.15
N LYS A 175 5.02 2.10 -5.81
CA LYS A 175 3.69 1.70 -6.29
C LYS A 175 2.67 1.61 -5.16
N VAL A 176 3.07 1.15 -3.98
CA VAL A 176 2.15 0.98 -2.85
C VAL A 176 1.96 2.27 -2.05
N VAL A 177 3.03 3.05 -1.80
CA VAL A 177 2.96 4.20 -0.89
C VAL A 177 1.99 5.28 -1.34
N LYS A 178 1.78 5.46 -2.66
CA LYS A 178 0.82 6.42 -3.20
C LYS A 178 -0.64 6.14 -2.78
N HIS A 179 -0.94 4.89 -2.40
CA HIS A 179 -2.24 4.46 -1.92
C HIS A 179 -2.39 4.51 -0.40
N VAL A 180 -1.32 4.82 0.33
CA VAL A 180 -1.33 4.93 1.78
C VAL A 180 -1.74 6.35 2.19
N LYS A 181 -2.58 6.46 3.22
CA LYS A 181 -3.01 7.78 3.73
C LYS A 181 -1.83 8.57 4.27
N SER A 182 -1.72 9.81 3.84
CA SER A 182 -0.67 10.77 4.23
C SER A 182 -0.80 11.18 5.72
N ASN A 183 0.29 11.43 6.46
CA ASN A 183 1.66 11.16 6.06
C ASN A 183 1.88 9.65 5.99
N ALA A 184 2.50 9.18 4.91
CA ALA A 184 2.67 7.77 4.62
C ALA A 184 4.15 7.38 4.54
N ILE A 185 4.50 6.34 5.27
CA ILE A 185 5.82 5.67 5.20
C ILE A 185 5.59 4.18 5.02
N LEU A 186 6.33 3.60 4.09
CA LEU A 186 6.25 2.18 3.78
C LEU A 186 7.65 1.60 3.70
N PHE A 187 7.88 0.49 4.42
CA PHE A 187 9.07 -0.35 4.27
C PHE A 187 8.74 -1.54 3.39
N ALA A 188 9.63 -1.85 2.47
CA ALA A 188 9.45 -2.94 1.53
C ALA A 188 10.75 -3.69 1.27
N ASP A 189 10.64 -4.96 0.94
CA ASP A 189 11.64 -5.69 0.20
C ASP A 189 11.29 -5.72 -1.30
N ARG A 190 11.90 -6.60 -2.08
CA ARG A 190 11.74 -6.65 -3.54
C ARG A 190 10.29 -6.89 -3.99
N LYS A 191 9.48 -7.61 -3.20
CA LYS A 191 8.16 -8.12 -3.63
C LYS A 191 7.08 -8.05 -2.56
N ARG A 192 7.37 -7.51 -1.38
CA ARG A 192 6.37 -7.36 -0.32
C ARG A 192 6.58 -6.11 0.52
N THR A 193 5.53 -5.67 1.13
CA THR A 193 5.58 -4.70 2.22
C THR A 193 6.09 -5.37 3.50
N VAL A 194 6.83 -4.63 4.30
CA VAL A 194 7.43 -5.11 5.56
C VAL A 194 6.90 -4.33 6.76
N GLY A 195 6.64 -3.04 6.57
CA GLY A 195 6.05 -2.20 7.61
C GLY A 195 5.37 -0.97 7.01
N ILE A 196 4.22 -0.59 7.54
CA ILE A 196 3.42 0.52 7.02
C ILE A 196 3.03 1.45 8.15
N GLY A 197 3.38 2.73 8.03
CA GLY A 197 2.92 3.83 8.86
C GLY A 197 2.05 4.77 8.06
N ALA A 198 0.75 4.83 8.37
CA ALA A 198 -0.25 5.54 7.61
C ALA A 198 -0.97 6.60 8.42
N GLY A 199 -1.31 7.73 7.79
CA GLY A 199 -2.30 8.69 8.29
C GLY A 199 -1.88 9.49 9.51
N GLN A 200 -0.59 9.69 9.75
CA GLN A 200 -0.12 10.45 10.90
C GLN A 200 0.05 11.94 10.59
N MET A 201 -0.17 12.78 11.60
CA MET A 201 0.02 14.22 11.48
C MET A 201 1.49 14.60 11.34
N SER A 202 2.39 13.77 11.87
CA SER A 202 3.83 13.93 11.80
C SER A 202 4.45 12.79 10.97
N ARG A 203 5.35 13.13 10.02
CA ARG A 203 6.01 12.12 9.17
C ARG A 203 6.91 11.20 10.00
N ILE A 204 7.59 11.73 11.00
CA ILE A 204 8.41 10.92 11.91
C ILE A 204 7.58 9.87 12.67
N ASP A 205 6.32 10.15 13.00
CA ASP A 205 5.46 9.17 13.66
C ASP A 205 5.07 8.04 12.70
N SER A 206 4.87 8.34 11.41
CA SER A 206 4.70 7.30 10.39
C SER A 206 5.94 6.42 10.25
N VAL A 207 7.16 6.99 10.31
CA VAL A 207 8.40 6.19 10.32
C VAL A 207 8.44 5.27 11.54
N LYS A 208 8.15 5.78 12.73
CA LYS A 208 8.14 4.98 13.96
C LYS A 208 7.11 3.85 13.93
N ILE A 209 5.92 4.12 13.38
CA ILE A 209 4.88 3.08 13.23
C ILE A 209 5.34 2.01 12.23
N ALA A 210 5.87 2.41 11.07
CA ALA A 210 6.42 1.46 10.10
C ALA A 210 7.55 0.63 10.73
N THR A 211 8.45 1.25 11.50
CA THR A 211 9.51 0.59 12.25
C THR A 211 8.96 -0.43 13.25
N PHE A 212 8.00 -0.02 14.08
CA PHE A 212 7.40 -0.91 15.09
C PHE A 212 6.74 -2.14 14.45
N LYS A 213 6.07 -1.96 13.30
CA LYS A 213 5.39 -3.05 12.58
C LYS A 213 6.34 -3.95 11.80
N SER A 214 7.53 -3.47 11.43
CA SER A 214 8.49 -4.20 10.60
C SER A 214 9.45 -5.12 11.35
N ILE A 215 9.50 -5.04 12.67
CA ILE A 215 10.41 -5.88 13.47
C ILE A 215 9.89 -7.33 13.53
N PRO A 216 10.74 -8.33 13.22
CA PRO A 216 12.20 -8.27 13.05
C PRO A 216 12.70 -8.06 11.61
N ASP A 217 11.84 -7.93 10.61
CA ASP A 217 12.16 -8.09 9.19
C ASP A 217 12.71 -6.83 8.48
N SER A 218 12.90 -5.71 9.18
CA SER A 218 13.26 -4.41 8.58
C SER A 218 14.68 -4.33 8.00
N LYS A 219 15.60 -5.18 8.48
CA LYS A 219 17.02 -5.09 8.10
C LYS A 219 17.24 -5.41 6.62
N GLY A 220 17.89 -4.47 5.92
CA GLY A 220 18.20 -4.62 4.49
C GLY A 220 17.04 -4.25 3.57
N THR A 221 15.92 -3.76 4.12
CA THR A 221 14.77 -3.28 3.34
C THR A 221 14.92 -1.82 2.94
N VAL A 222 13.99 -1.36 2.11
CA VAL A 222 13.95 0.01 1.60
C VAL A 222 12.76 0.76 2.16
N MET A 223 12.78 2.10 2.10
CA MET A 223 11.71 2.97 2.55
C MET A 223 11.17 3.83 1.41
N ALA A 224 9.85 3.88 1.27
CA ALA A 224 9.15 4.84 0.40
C ALA A 224 8.35 5.82 1.26
N SER A 225 8.37 7.10 0.87
CA SER A 225 7.64 8.19 1.52
C SER A 225 6.77 8.93 0.52
N ASP A 226 5.51 9.21 0.85
CA ASP A 226 4.55 9.90 -0.01
C ASP A 226 4.89 11.37 -0.27
N ALA A 227 5.75 11.99 0.56
CA ALA A 227 6.26 13.35 0.40
C ALA A 227 7.68 13.47 1.00
N PHE A 228 8.32 14.63 0.84
CA PHE A 228 9.67 14.88 1.34
C PHE A 228 9.76 14.84 2.87
N PHE A 229 10.94 14.50 3.38
CA PHE A 229 11.26 14.65 4.80
C PHE A 229 11.57 16.12 5.10
N PRO A 230 10.87 16.76 6.06
CA PRO A 230 11.15 18.15 6.43
C PRO A 230 12.42 18.28 7.29
N PHE A 231 12.88 17.18 7.90
CA PHE A 231 14.04 17.10 8.78
C PHE A 231 14.75 15.75 8.60
N ARG A 232 15.98 15.65 9.09
CA ARG A 232 16.80 14.43 9.01
C ARG A 232 16.31 13.28 9.89
N ASP A 233 15.47 13.56 10.89
CA ASP A 233 15.02 12.62 11.92
C ASP A 233 14.37 11.34 11.35
N GLY A 234 13.66 11.46 10.24
CA GLY A 234 13.08 10.31 9.55
C GLY A 234 14.13 9.35 8.98
N ILE A 235 15.22 9.88 8.43
CA ILE A 235 16.36 9.09 7.92
C ILE A 235 17.12 8.47 9.09
N ASP A 236 17.37 9.25 10.16
CA ASP A 236 18.04 8.76 11.35
C ASP A 236 17.28 7.61 12.02
N GLU A 237 15.95 7.68 12.06
CA GLU A 237 15.11 6.61 12.62
C GLU A 237 15.11 5.36 11.73
N ALA A 238 14.99 5.53 10.41
CA ALA A 238 15.06 4.43 9.46
C ALA A 238 16.41 3.70 9.49
N ALA A 239 17.50 4.44 9.67
CA ALA A 239 18.86 3.88 9.79
C ALA A 239 19.01 2.91 10.98
N LYS A 240 18.37 3.21 12.12
CA LYS A 240 18.43 2.38 13.34
C LYS A 240 17.90 0.96 13.12
N VAL A 241 16.97 0.79 12.19
CA VAL A 241 16.35 -0.50 11.89
C VAL A 241 16.89 -1.14 10.61
N GLY A 242 17.93 -0.55 10.04
CA GLY A 242 18.69 -1.15 8.94
C GLY A 242 18.09 -0.92 7.55
N ILE A 243 17.31 0.15 7.36
CA ILE A 243 16.89 0.61 6.03
C ILE A 243 18.14 1.01 5.24
N THR A 244 18.22 0.57 3.98
CA THR A 244 19.41 0.75 3.14
C THR A 244 19.21 1.74 2.01
N ALA A 245 17.96 1.92 1.53
CA ALA A 245 17.65 2.87 0.48
C ALA A 245 16.28 3.54 0.73
N VAL A 246 16.15 4.78 0.25
CA VAL A 246 14.95 5.61 0.45
C VAL A 246 14.55 6.28 -0.85
N ILE A 247 13.24 6.32 -1.13
CA ILE A 247 12.65 7.10 -2.22
C ILE A 247 11.64 8.09 -1.65
N GLN A 248 11.74 9.33 -2.10
CA GLN A 248 10.83 10.43 -1.75
C GLN A 248 10.80 11.50 -2.84
N PRO A 249 9.80 12.38 -2.92
CA PRO A 249 9.92 13.62 -3.67
C PRO A 249 10.98 14.52 -3.03
N GLY A 250 11.70 15.30 -3.85
CA GLY A 250 12.55 16.39 -3.38
C GLY A 250 11.74 17.67 -3.20
N GLY A 251 12.42 18.77 -2.82
CA GLY A 251 11.83 20.11 -2.79
C GLY A 251 11.68 20.72 -1.39
N SER A 252 12.19 20.07 -0.35
CA SER A 252 12.29 20.68 0.97
C SER A 252 13.38 21.75 1.00
N VAL A 253 13.14 22.83 1.72
CA VAL A 253 14.19 23.83 2.03
C VAL A 253 15.36 23.25 2.82
N ARG A 254 15.18 22.04 3.39
CA ARG A 254 16.18 21.29 4.16
C ARG A 254 16.67 20.03 3.45
N ASP A 255 16.51 19.94 2.13
CA ASP A 255 16.96 18.76 1.37
C ASP A 255 18.43 18.41 1.65
N GLN A 256 19.30 19.41 1.78
CA GLN A 256 20.71 19.17 2.05
C GLN A 256 20.93 18.45 3.41
N GLU A 257 20.18 18.80 4.45
CA GLU A 257 20.24 18.14 5.77
C GLU A 257 19.84 16.67 5.66
N VAL A 258 18.81 16.35 4.87
CA VAL A 258 18.33 14.99 4.63
C VAL A 258 19.33 14.18 3.82
N ILE A 259 19.94 14.78 2.79
CA ILE A 259 21.01 14.17 1.99
C ILE A 259 22.25 13.87 2.84
N ASP A 260 22.65 14.80 3.71
CA ASP A 260 23.78 14.61 4.59
C ASP A 260 23.53 13.46 5.58
N ALA A 261 22.33 13.37 6.17
CA ALA A 261 21.95 12.26 7.03
C ALA A 261 22.00 10.91 6.28
N ALA A 262 21.49 10.85 5.06
CA ALA A 262 21.55 9.64 4.24
C ALA A 262 23.02 9.23 3.96
N ASN A 263 23.91 10.20 3.69
CA ASN A 263 25.34 9.95 3.48
C ASN A 263 26.04 9.49 4.76
N GLU A 264 25.73 10.06 5.92
CA GLU A 264 26.28 9.67 7.22
C GLU A 264 25.93 8.22 7.56
N HIS A 265 24.69 7.79 7.27
CA HIS A 265 24.21 6.43 7.51
C HIS A 265 24.49 5.45 6.36
N ASN A 266 25.19 5.89 5.29
CA ASN A 266 25.42 5.09 4.07
C ASN A 266 24.13 4.56 3.42
N ILE A 267 23.05 5.35 3.49
CA ILE A 267 21.75 5.08 2.87
C ILE A 267 21.75 5.68 1.46
N CYS A 268 21.23 4.92 0.48
CA CYS A 268 20.93 5.47 -0.84
C CYS A 268 19.65 6.30 -0.78
N LEU A 269 19.69 7.53 -1.31
CA LEU A 269 18.53 8.40 -1.36
C LEU A 269 18.20 8.77 -2.81
N LEU A 270 16.97 8.44 -3.24
CA LEU A 270 16.41 8.78 -4.54
C LEU A 270 15.35 9.85 -4.39
N TYR A 271 15.41 10.84 -5.28
CA TYR A 271 14.37 11.85 -5.46
C TYR A 271 13.57 11.56 -6.72
N THR A 272 12.26 11.49 -6.58
CA THR A 272 11.35 11.58 -7.72
C THR A 272 11.28 13.02 -8.20
N SER A 273 10.78 13.25 -9.41
CA SER A 273 10.46 14.64 -9.83
C SER A 273 9.40 15.20 -8.87
N PRO A 274 9.45 16.52 -8.57
CA PRO A 274 8.45 17.13 -7.71
C PRO A 274 7.05 16.82 -8.26
N SER A 275 6.17 16.30 -7.38
CA SER A 275 4.77 16.08 -7.73
C SER A 275 4.12 17.41 -8.13
N PRO A 276 3.19 17.43 -9.09
CA PRO A 276 2.36 18.61 -9.35
C PRO A 276 1.65 19.14 -8.08
N ARG A 277 1.49 18.31 -7.05
CA ARG A 277 0.99 18.73 -5.73
C ARG A 277 1.94 19.64 -4.97
N ASP A 278 3.26 19.55 -5.23
CA ASP A 278 4.29 20.34 -4.52
C ASP A 278 4.48 21.73 -5.14
N GLY A 279 3.92 21.97 -6.33
CA GLY A 279 4.02 23.26 -7.06
C GLY A 279 2.86 24.24 -6.84
N LEU A 280 1.92 23.92 -5.94
CA LEU A 280 0.71 24.73 -5.69
C LEU A 280 0.65 25.28 -4.25
N LEU A 281 1.78 25.39 -3.55
CA LEU A 281 1.88 26.09 -2.26
C LEU A 281 2.59 27.43 -2.42
#